data_56f23490f662648e59dc686ec0995bd6
#
_entry.id   56f23490f662648e59dc686ec0995bd6
#
_cell.length_a   1.000
_cell.length_b   1.000
_cell.length_c   1.000
_cell.angle_alpha   90.00
_cell.angle_beta   90.00
_cell.angle_gamma   90.00
#
_symmetry.space_group_name_H-M   'P 1'
#
loop_
_entity.id
_entity.type
_entity.pdbx_description
1 polymer ?
#
loop_
_entity_poly.entity_id
_entity_poly.type
_entity_poly.pdbx_seq_one_letter_code
_entity_poly.pdbx_strand_id
1 'polypeptide(L)'
;MNNIELLIQNGNTVYFPVVKEGITWELKMQGMPGKLNFTVIKDGILNFQEGNAVRMKVNGQNVFYGFVFSKKRDKGNEIKVTAYDQLRYFKNRDTYRYTNKTASEVIQMLAADFNLQTGTIEDTGYKIASRKEDNQTLFNIVQTALDLTVQNTKKMYVLYDDFGKLTLKN
;
A
#
# COMPACT_ATOMS: atom_id res chain seq x y z
N MET A 1 -5.05 26.37 -7.70
CA MET A 1 -4.64 25.62 -6.49
C MET A 1 -5.25 24.23 -6.55
N ASN A 2 -4.50 23.17 -6.25
CA ASN A 2 -5.09 21.84 -6.15
C ASN A 2 -5.95 21.76 -4.89
N ASN A 3 -7.18 21.27 -5.02
CA ASN A 3 -8.03 21.00 -3.87
C ASN A 3 -7.65 19.64 -3.28
N ILE A 4 -7.09 19.65 -2.08
CA ILE A 4 -6.66 18.42 -1.36
C ILE A 4 -7.65 18.18 -0.22
N GLU A 5 -8.28 17.03 -0.23
CA GLU A 5 -9.14 16.55 0.84
C GLU A 5 -8.43 15.40 1.55
N LEU A 6 -8.17 15.54 2.84
CA LEU A 6 -7.57 14.51 3.68
C LEU A 6 -8.51 14.13 4.81
N LEU A 7 -8.76 12.83 4.96
CA LEU A 7 -9.64 12.26 5.98
C LEU A 7 -8.87 11.28 6.84
N ILE A 8 -9.16 11.26 8.14
CA ILE A 8 -8.71 10.23 9.08
C ILE A 8 -9.95 9.59 9.72
N GLN A 9 -10.02 8.27 9.68
CA GLN A 9 -11.15 7.52 10.24
C GLN A 9 -10.71 6.73 11.48
N ASN A 10 -11.35 7.01 12.62
CA ASN A 10 -11.18 6.26 13.86
C ASN A 10 -12.51 5.61 14.24
N GLY A 11 -12.61 4.29 14.06
CA GLY A 11 -13.86 3.56 14.21
C GLY A 11 -14.94 4.12 13.27
N ASN A 12 -16.06 4.55 13.82
CA ASN A 12 -17.18 5.15 13.07
C ASN A 12 -17.05 6.67 12.87
N THR A 13 -16.02 7.30 13.45
CA THR A 13 -15.83 8.75 13.35
C THR A 13 -14.85 9.08 12.24
N VAL A 14 -15.24 10.02 11.37
CA VAL A 14 -14.41 10.56 10.30
C VAL A 14 -14.03 12.00 10.65
N TYR A 15 -12.74 12.27 10.64
CA TYR A 15 -12.19 13.59 10.90
C TYR A 15 -11.71 14.23 9.60
N PHE A 16 -11.95 15.52 9.48
CA PHE A 16 -11.39 16.42 8.47
C PHE A 16 -10.38 17.35 9.15
N PRO A 17 -9.15 16.89 9.39
CA PRO A 17 -8.20 17.67 10.14
C PRO A 17 -7.75 18.90 9.36
N VAL A 18 -7.39 19.96 10.08
CA VAL A 18 -6.64 21.06 9.47
C VAL A 18 -5.24 20.58 9.16
N VAL A 19 -4.89 20.54 7.88
CA VAL A 19 -3.59 20.06 7.39
C VAL A 19 -2.72 21.25 7.03
N LYS A 20 -1.47 21.23 7.54
CA LYS A 20 -0.45 22.21 7.19
C LYS A 20 0.06 21.95 5.76
N GLU A 21 0.49 23.00 5.08
CA GLU A 21 1.18 22.87 3.78
C GLU A 21 2.38 21.91 3.85
N GLY A 22 2.69 21.23 2.74
CA GLY A 22 3.83 20.31 2.65
C GLY A 22 3.46 18.84 2.78
N ILE A 23 2.24 18.44 2.33
CA ILE A 23 1.89 17.04 2.15
C ILE A 23 2.82 16.43 1.10
N THR A 24 3.42 15.27 1.41
CA THR A 24 4.23 14.51 0.46
C THR A 24 3.66 13.12 0.29
N TRP A 25 3.46 12.73 -0.96
CA TRP A 25 3.06 11.38 -1.36
C TRP A 25 4.15 10.77 -2.24
N GLU A 26 4.72 9.67 -1.78
CA GLU A 26 5.81 8.97 -2.42
C GLU A 26 5.35 7.61 -2.91
N LEU A 27 5.55 7.34 -4.20
CA LEU A 27 5.38 6.02 -4.81
C LEU A 27 6.73 5.59 -5.39
N LYS A 28 7.06 4.31 -5.23
CA LYS A 28 8.19 3.67 -5.90
C LYS A 28 7.67 2.49 -6.70
N MET A 29 8.21 2.30 -7.88
CA MET A 29 7.77 1.25 -8.79
C MET A 29 7.90 -0.16 -8.22
N GLN A 30 8.86 -0.39 -7.31
CA GLN A 30 9.15 -1.74 -6.81
C GLN A 30 9.58 -1.72 -5.35
N GLY A 31 9.17 -2.75 -4.60
CA GLY A 31 9.70 -3.08 -3.28
C GLY A 31 9.38 -2.13 -2.14
N MET A 32 8.52 -1.14 -2.36
CA MET A 32 8.14 -0.16 -1.34
C MET A 32 6.64 0.13 -1.36
N PRO A 33 6.00 0.25 -0.19
CA PRO A 33 4.63 0.73 -0.10
C PRO A 33 4.55 2.21 -0.47
N GLY A 34 3.40 2.65 -0.94
CA GLY A 34 3.08 4.07 -1.04
C GLY A 34 3.12 4.71 0.35
N LYS A 35 3.75 5.87 0.45
CA LYS A 35 3.96 6.59 1.70
C LYS A 35 3.40 7.99 1.62
N LEU A 36 2.57 8.35 2.60
CA LEU A 36 2.02 9.67 2.75
C LEU A 36 2.53 10.30 4.05
N ASN A 37 3.16 11.49 3.96
CA ASN A 37 3.51 12.29 5.12
C ASN A 37 2.72 13.59 5.10
N PHE A 38 2.20 13.95 6.25
CA PHE A 38 1.45 15.20 6.45
C PHE A 38 1.51 15.65 7.89
N THR A 39 1.21 16.91 8.12
CA THR A 39 1.15 17.50 9.47
C THR A 39 -0.25 18.04 9.71
N VAL A 40 -0.85 17.63 10.81
CA VAL A 40 -2.17 18.12 11.23
C VAL A 40 -2.04 19.03 12.43
N ILE A 41 -2.94 20.01 12.52
CA ILE A 41 -3.08 20.87 13.70
C ILE A 41 -4.03 20.18 14.67
N LYS A 42 -3.59 19.96 15.90
CA LYS A 42 -4.43 19.42 16.96
C LYS A 42 -5.44 20.48 17.39
N ASP A 43 -6.71 20.23 17.11
CA ASP A 43 -7.82 20.84 17.81
C ASP A 43 -8.28 19.93 18.97
N GLY A 44 -9.16 20.39 19.82
CA GLY A 44 -9.65 19.63 20.97
C GLY A 44 -10.49 18.39 20.61
N ILE A 45 -10.85 18.23 19.33
CA ILE A 45 -11.79 17.21 18.83
C ILE A 45 -11.04 16.06 18.15
N LEU A 46 -9.91 16.37 17.51
CA LEU A 46 -9.16 15.40 16.70
C LEU A 46 -8.57 14.28 17.58
N ASN A 47 -9.10 13.08 17.40
CA ASN A 47 -8.66 11.87 18.10
C ASN A 47 -8.42 10.73 17.12
N PHE A 48 -7.15 10.38 16.93
CA PHE A 48 -6.75 9.26 16.07
C PHE A 48 -5.48 8.59 16.61
N GLN A 49 -5.23 7.37 16.15
CA GLN A 49 -4.10 6.55 16.57
C GLN A 49 -3.50 5.79 15.39
N GLU A 50 -2.36 5.14 15.62
CA GLU A 50 -1.77 4.20 14.68
C GLU A 50 -2.79 3.12 14.31
N GLY A 51 -2.80 2.73 13.01
CA GLY A 51 -3.79 1.80 12.45
C GLY A 51 -5.08 2.45 11.95
N ASN A 52 -5.35 3.72 12.26
CA ASN A 52 -6.52 4.40 11.71
C ASN A 52 -6.37 4.66 10.20
N ALA A 53 -7.48 4.51 9.47
CA ALA A 53 -7.48 4.71 8.02
C ALA A 53 -7.29 6.18 7.66
N VAL A 54 -6.50 6.41 6.61
CA VAL A 54 -6.25 7.72 6.00
C VAL A 54 -6.65 7.66 4.53
N ARG A 55 -7.40 8.66 4.09
CA ARG A 55 -7.79 8.83 2.68
C ARG A 55 -7.38 10.21 2.21
N MET A 56 -6.84 10.28 1.00
CA MET A 56 -6.55 11.56 0.37
C MET A 56 -7.15 11.59 -1.04
N LYS A 57 -7.80 12.70 -1.35
CA LYS A 57 -8.24 13.05 -2.69
C LYS A 57 -7.56 14.32 -3.16
N VAL A 58 -7.33 14.42 -4.44
CA VAL A 58 -6.81 15.62 -5.10
C VAL A 58 -7.76 15.96 -6.24
N ASN A 59 -8.31 17.16 -6.22
CA ASN A 59 -9.31 17.62 -7.20
C ASN A 59 -10.49 16.63 -7.36
N GLY A 60 -10.96 16.07 -6.22
CA GLY A 60 -12.05 15.09 -6.18
C GLY A 60 -11.67 13.66 -6.57
N GLN A 61 -10.44 13.42 -7.06
CA GLN A 61 -9.98 12.08 -7.43
C GLN A 61 -9.30 11.37 -6.27
N ASN A 62 -9.60 10.09 -6.09
CA ASN A 62 -8.98 9.25 -5.09
C ASN A 62 -7.50 9.04 -5.42
N VAL A 63 -6.60 9.39 -4.48
CA VAL A 63 -5.16 9.34 -4.69
C VAL A 63 -4.47 8.39 -3.74
N PHE A 64 -4.87 8.39 -2.46
CA PHE A 64 -4.24 7.56 -1.44
C PHE A 64 -5.28 7.00 -0.48
N TYR A 65 -5.16 5.72 -0.20
CA TYR A 65 -5.81 5.04 0.90
C TYR A 65 -4.77 4.20 1.66
N GLY A 66 -4.70 4.39 2.96
CA GLY A 66 -3.75 3.66 3.78
C GLY A 66 -4.04 3.82 5.26
N PHE A 67 -3.05 3.56 6.08
CA PHE A 67 -3.21 3.54 7.53
C PHE A 67 -2.11 4.34 8.22
N VAL A 68 -2.47 5.05 9.28
CA VAL A 68 -1.50 5.75 10.13
C VAL A 68 -0.49 4.74 10.67
N PHE A 69 0.77 4.95 10.34
CA PHE A 69 1.88 4.11 10.80
C PHE A 69 2.59 4.72 12.00
N SER A 70 2.77 6.02 11.99
CA SER A 70 3.34 6.75 13.13
C SER A 70 2.74 8.14 13.23
N LYS A 71 2.63 8.61 14.46
CA LYS A 71 2.30 9.99 14.77
C LYS A 71 3.30 10.53 15.78
N LYS A 72 3.89 11.69 15.49
CA LYS A 72 4.84 12.38 16.38
C LYS A 72 4.28 13.76 16.71
N ARG A 73 4.07 13.99 18.00
CA ARG A 73 3.68 15.30 18.49
C ARG A 73 4.95 16.15 18.64
N ASP A 74 4.93 17.33 18.03
CA ASP A 74 5.99 18.32 18.20
C ASP A 74 5.66 19.27 19.37
N LYS A 75 6.62 20.13 19.71
CA LYS A 75 6.37 21.22 20.68
C LYS A 75 5.30 22.15 20.09
N GLY A 76 4.11 22.15 20.68
CA GLY A 76 2.95 22.90 20.19
C GLY A 76 1.77 22.02 19.79
N ASN A 77 0.95 22.54 18.86
CA ASN A 77 -0.28 21.86 18.42
C ASN A 77 -0.11 21.06 17.12
N GLU A 78 1.12 20.83 16.66
CA GLU A 78 1.40 20.08 15.43
C GLU A 78 1.61 18.60 15.71
N ILE A 79 1.01 17.76 14.86
CA ILE A 79 1.21 16.31 14.86
C ILE A 79 1.68 15.91 13.46
N LYS A 80 2.92 15.43 13.37
CA LYS A 80 3.48 14.85 12.14
C LYS A 80 3.02 13.42 12.00
N VAL A 81 2.44 13.07 10.86
CA VAL A 81 1.85 11.76 10.57
C VAL A 81 2.54 11.14 9.37
N THR A 82 2.87 9.87 9.49
CA THR A 82 3.26 9.01 8.38
C THR A 82 2.23 7.91 8.23
N ALA A 83 1.69 7.76 7.02
CA ALA A 83 0.80 6.67 6.65
C ALA A 83 1.39 5.85 5.51
N TYR A 84 1.06 4.57 5.46
CA TYR A 84 1.40 3.66 4.38
C TYR A 84 0.15 2.99 3.83
N ASP A 85 0.15 2.67 2.53
CA ASP A 85 -0.84 1.81 1.92
C ASP A 85 -0.68 0.33 2.37
N GLN A 86 -1.57 -0.55 1.91
CA GLN A 86 -1.55 -1.95 2.33
C GLN A 86 -0.33 -2.74 1.82
N LEU A 87 0.40 -2.25 0.80
CA LEU A 87 1.67 -2.85 0.41
C LEU A 87 2.73 -2.83 1.54
N ARG A 88 2.49 -2.08 2.62
CA ARG A 88 3.34 -2.15 3.82
C ARG A 88 3.44 -3.56 4.39
N TYR A 89 2.39 -4.39 4.26
CA TYR A 89 2.41 -5.78 4.68
C TYR A 89 3.39 -6.64 3.87
N PHE A 90 3.69 -6.27 2.62
CA PHE A 90 4.65 -6.97 1.77
C PHE A 90 6.12 -6.85 2.24
N LYS A 91 6.38 -6.03 3.26
CA LYS A 91 7.67 -6.02 3.97
C LYS A 91 7.81 -7.17 4.98
N ASN A 92 6.74 -7.86 5.33
CA ASN A 92 6.80 -9.03 6.18
C ASN A 92 7.58 -10.15 5.48
N ARG A 93 8.25 -10.96 6.28
CA ARG A 93 8.99 -12.13 5.83
C ARG A 93 8.20 -13.38 6.13
N ASP A 94 8.22 -14.33 5.20
CA ASP A 94 7.61 -15.64 5.38
C ASP A 94 8.25 -16.67 4.45
N THR A 95 7.85 -17.93 4.62
CA THR A 95 8.30 -19.07 3.81
C THR A 95 7.13 -19.62 3.01
N TYR A 96 7.24 -19.56 1.68
CA TYR A 96 6.22 -20.06 0.75
C TYR A 96 6.75 -21.15 -0.15
N ARG A 97 5.88 -22.12 -0.42
CA ARG A 97 6.07 -23.09 -1.48
C ARG A 97 4.89 -23.05 -2.43
N TYR A 98 5.18 -22.98 -3.70
CA TYR A 98 4.14 -23.03 -4.73
C TYR A 98 4.64 -23.77 -5.96
N THR A 99 3.71 -24.40 -6.69
CA THR A 99 3.98 -25.20 -7.88
C THR A 99 2.94 -24.86 -8.93
N ASN A 100 3.39 -24.71 -10.18
CA ASN A 100 2.53 -24.47 -11.34
C ASN A 100 1.58 -23.28 -11.18
N LYS A 101 2.07 -22.19 -10.57
CA LYS A 101 1.32 -20.93 -10.37
C LYS A 101 1.87 -19.83 -11.26
N THR A 102 0.97 -18.97 -11.74
CA THR A 102 1.36 -17.69 -12.37
C THR A 102 1.76 -16.67 -11.30
N ALA A 103 2.46 -15.60 -11.69
CA ALA A 103 2.79 -14.53 -10.76
C ALA A 103 1.51 -13.86 -10.19
N SER A 104 0.46 -13.72 -11.00
CA SER A 104 -0.85 -13.24 -10.55
C SER A 104 -1.48 -14.16 -9.48
N GLU A 105 -1.41 -15.48 -9.65
CA GLU A 105 -1.89 -16.45 -8.65
C GLU A 105 -1.05 -16.41 -7.36
N VAL A 106 0.26 -16.17 -7.46
CA VAL A 106 1.13 -15.98 -6.29
C VAL A 106 0.72 -14.72 -5.53
N ILE A 107 0.51 -13.60 -6.20
CA ILE A 107 0.07 -12.35 -5.57
C ILE A 107 -1.28 -12.54 -4.87
N GLN A 108 -2.24 -13.21 -5.51
CA GLN A 108 -3.55 -13.49 -4.91
C GLN A 108 -3.43 -14.39 -3.66
N MET A 109 -2.56 -15.40 -3.70
CA MET A 109 -2.28 -16.26 -2.54
C MET A 109 -1.74 -15.44 -1.36
N LEU A 110 -0.74 -14.60 -1.59
CA LEU A 110 -0.17 -13.73 -0.56
C LEU A 110 -1.19 -12.72 -0.01
N ALA A 111 -2.00 -12.13 -0.90
CA ALA A 111 -3.06 -11.21 -0.50
C ALA A 111 -4.11 -11.88 0.38
N ALA A 112 -4.50 -13.11 0.07
CA ALA A 112 -5.46 -13.88 0.86
C ALA A 112 -4.93 -14.19 2.26
N ASP A 113 -3.67 -14.61 2.39
CA ASP A 113 -3.05 -14.95 3.68
C ASP A 113 -2.98 -13.74 4.63
N PHE A 114 -2.82 -12.55 4.09
CA PHE A 114 -2.77 -11.30 4.86
C PHE A 114 -4.12 -10.53 4.88
N ASN A 115 -5.20 -11.13 4.37
CA ASN A 115 -6.53 -10.52 4.27
C ASN A 115 -6.51 -9.14 3.58
N LEU A 116 -5.67 -8.98 2.55
CA LEU A 116 -5.56 -7.75 1.79
C LEU A 116 -6.63 -7.68 0.71
N GLN A 117 -7.14 -6.49 0.48
CA GLN A 117 -8.12 -6.25 -0.58
C GLN A 117 -7.43 -6.27 -1.95
N THR A 118 -8.01 -7.00 -2.89
CA THR A 118 -7.53 -7.04 -4.29
C THR A 118 -8.50 -6.30 -5.20
N GLY A 119 -7.93 -5.57 -6.15
CA GLY A 119 -8.64 -4.98 -7.29
C GLY A 119 -8.46 -5.84 -8.54
N THR A 120 -8.09 -5.22 -9.65
CA THR A 120 -7.78 -5.94 -10.89
C THR A 120 -6.40 -6.57 -10.79
N ILE A 121 -6.34 -7.91 -10.82
CA ILE A 121 -5.09 -8.67 -10.93
C ILE A 121 -5.08 -9.31 -12.32
N GLU A 122 -4.37 -8.70 -13.27
CA GLU A 122 -4.26 -9.23 -14.63
C GLU A 122 -3.49 -10.57 -14.61
N ASP A 123 -3.99 -11.55 -15.39
CA ASP A 123 -3.30 -12.83 -15.49
C ASP A 123 -1.97 -12.65 -16.23
N THR A 124 -0.90 -13.13 -15.61
CA THR A 124 0.44 -13.06 -16.16
C THR A 124 0.79 -14.19 -17.14
N GLY A 125 -0.07 -15.22 -17.23
CA GLY A 125 -0.04 -16.30 -18.22
C GLY A 125 1.08 -17.31 -18.06
N TYR A 126 2.27 -16.93 -17.60
CA TYR A 126 3.40 -17.83 -17.43
C TYR A 126 3.31 -18.62 -16.12
N LYS A 127 3.30 -19.95 -16.20
CA LYS A 127 3.28 -20.84 -15.04
C LYS A 127 4.67 -21.21 -14.57
N ILE A 128 4.98 -20.79 -13.36
CA ILE A 128 6.23 -21.09 -12.66
C ILE A 128 6.16 -22.53 -12.17
N ALA A 129 7.11 -23.39 -12.60
CA ALA A 129 7.04 -24.83 -12.37
C ALA A 129 7.01 -25.20 -10.87
N SER A 130 8.00 -24.73 -10.10
CA SER A 130 8.05 -24.92 -8.64
C SER A 130 9.00 -23.93 -8.01
N ARG A 131 8.63 -23.42 -6.84
CA ARG A 131 9.48 -22.52 -6.05
C ARG A 131 9.35 -22.80 -4.57
N LYS A 132 10.46 -22.65 -3.86
CA LYS A 132 10.54 -22.52 -2.41
C LYS A 132 11.16 -21.15 -2.12
N GLU A 133 10.40 -20.30 -1.51
CA GLU A 133 10.84 -18.98 -1.05
C GLU A 133 11.01 -19.06 0.47
N ASP A 134 12.26 -19.10 0.94
CA ASP A 134 12.56 -19.35 2.34
C ASP A 134 12.93 -18.03 3.04
N ASN A 135 12.14 -17.64 4.05
CA ASN A 135 12.33 -16.42 4.83
C ASN A 135 12.55 -15.17 3.95
N GLN A 136 11.78 -15.04 2.87
CA GLN A 136 11.84 -13.89 1.97
C GLN A 136 10.79 -12.85 2.34
N THR A 137 11.04 -11.57 2.01
CA THR A 137 9.97 -10.58 2.05
C THR A 137 8.93 -10.91 0.98
N LEU A 138 7.65 -10.61 1.24
CA LEU A 138 6.61 -10.82 0.24
C LEU A 138 6.89 -10.02 -1.03
N PHE A 139 7.51 -8.84 -0.91
CA PHE A 139 8.00 -8.08 -2.07
C PHE A 139 8.99 -8.88 -2.90
N ASN A 140 9.96 -9.56 -2.28
CA ASN A 140 10.95 -10.37 -3.01
C ASN A 140 10.28 -11.56 -3.69
N ILE A 141 9.31 -12.22 -3.03
CA ILE A 141 8.55 -13.33 -3.60
C ILE A 141 7.81 -12.88 -4.87
N VAL A 142 7.10 -11.75 -4.79
CA VAL A 142 6.39 -11.17 -5.95
C VAL A 142 7.37 -10.76 -7.04
N GLN A 143 8.45 -10.05 -6.68
CA GLN A 143 9.44 -9.60 -7.66
C GLN A 143 10.06 -10.79 -8.41
N THR A 144 10.43 -11.85 -7.70
CA THR A 144 10.96 -13.07 -8.32
C THR A 144 9.95 -13.69 -9.31
N ALA A 145 8.68 -13.76 -8.93
CA ALA A 145 7.63 -14.29 -9.80
C ALA A 145 7.41 -13.43 -11.05
N LEU A 146 7.45 -12.11 -10.89
CA LEU A 146 7.33 -11.15 -12.01
C LEU A 146 8.56 -11.19 -12.92
N ASP A 147 9.77 -11.29 -12.37
CA ASP A 147 11.01 -11.39 -13.15
C ASP A 147 11.03 -12.66 -14.02
N LEU A 148 10.61 -13.79 -13.45
CA LEU A 148 10.44 -15.04 -14.21
C LEU A 148 9.41 -14.88 -15.33
N THR A 149 8.32 -14.16 -15.06
CA THR A 149 7.30 -13.85 -16.06
C THR A 149 7.89 -13.01 -17.21
N VAL A 150 8.63 -11.94 -16.89
CA VAL A 150 9.29 -11.07 -17.90
C VAL A 150 10.27 -11.87 -18.74
N GLN A 151 11.09 -12.72 -18.12
CA GLN A 151 12.07 -13.55 -18.84
C GLN A 151 11.42 -14.45 -19.88
N ASN A 152 10.23 -14.99 -19.57
CA ASN A 152 9.55 -15.96 -20.42
C ASN A 152 8.52 -15.36 -21.39
N THR A 153 7.88 -14.26 -21.03
CA THR A 153 6.80 -13.64 -21.82
C THR A 153 7.18 -12.32 -22.47
N LYS A 154 8.26 -11.68 -22.00
CA LYS A 154 8.66 -10.31 -22.35
C LYS A 154 7.63 -9.23 -21.98
N LYS A 155 6.67 -9.58 -21.13
CA LYS A 155 5.66 -8.65 -20.60
C LYS A 155 6.07 -8.21 -19.21
N MET A 156 5.97 -6.91 -18.96
CA MET A 156 6.28 -6.32 -17.66
C MET A 156 4.96 -5.98 -16.94
N TYR A 157 4.87 -6.36 -15.67
CA TYR A 157 3.71 -6.08 -14.85
C TYR A 157 4.13 -5.27 -13.62
N VAL A 158 3.27 -4.35 -13.19
CA VAL A 158 3.48 -3.52 -12.01
C VAL A 158 2.40 -3.81 -10.97
N LEU A 159 2.84 -4.13 -9.75
CA LEU A 159 1.97 -4.24 -8.59
C LEU A 159 1.93 -2.92 -7.84
N TYR A 160 0.75 -2.38 -7.61
CA TYR A 160 0.53 -1.14 -6.86
C TYR A 160 -0.76 -1.19 -6.05
N ASP A 161 -0.93 -0.27 -5.14
CA ASP A 161 -2.18 -0.07 -4.41
C ASP A 161 -3.04 0.97 -5.15
N ASP A 162 -4.21 0.56 -5.59
CA ASP A 162 -5.22 1.43 -6.20
C ASP A 162 -6.30 1.76 -5.16
N PHE A 163 -6.04 2.79 -4.38
CA PHE A 163 -6.95 3.29 -3.34
C PHE A 163 -7.46 2.17 -2.40
N GLY A 164 -6.53 1.40 -1.83
CA GLY A 164 -6.81 0.33 -0.90
C GLY A 164 -7.08 -1.03 -1.54
N LYS A 165 -6.77 -1.20 -2.83
CA LYS A 165 -6.90 -2.48 -3.54
C LYS A 165 -5.61 -2.81 -4.28
N LEU A 166 -5.03 -3.97 -4.00
CA LEU A 166 -3.89 -4.45 -4.74
C LEU A 166 -4.24 -4.65 -6.21
N THR A 167 -3.52 -4.00 -7.08
CA THR A 167 -3.76 -4.01 -8.53
C THR A 167 -2.49 -4.39 -9.26
N LEU A 168 -2.60 -5.32 -10.21
CA LEU A 168 -1.52 -5.78 -11.08
C LEU A 168 -1.90 -5.49 -12.53
N LYS A 169 -1.08 -4.75 -13.23
CA LYS A 169 -1.28 -4.41 -14.66
C LYS A 169 -0.01 -4.50 -15.45
N ASN A 170 -0.18 -4.81 -16.75
CA ASN A 170 0.88 -4.76 -17.77
C ASN A 170 1.14 -3.33 -18.23
#